data_918adb18d2d9b787ba6b2b6159198d3f
#
_entry.id   918adb18d2d9b787ba6b2b6159198d3f
#
_cell.length_a   1.000
_cell.length_b   1.000
_cell.length_c   1.000
_cell.angle_alpha   90.00
_cell.angle_beta   90.00
_cell.angle_gamma   90.00
#
_symmetry.space_group_name_H-M   'P 1'
#
loop_
_entity.id
_entity.type
_entity.pdbx_description
1 polymer ?
#
loop_
_entity_poly.entity_id
_entity_poly.type
_entity_poly.pdbx_seq_one_letter_code
_entity_poly.pdbx_strand_id
1 'polypeptide(L)'
;FQRFRQSHSSRNYRNQPLDTPLQPVAYVSWEEAHAFGDWLTQQHSSRYRFRLPTLREWQQVCETRETQLWKTAEQACQWASVSDEVAATSFGWSHPTHPCNDNFTVSAPVGSFPANAHNLYDVLGNLAEWTSEKAELPNSAEQGYITHGGSWFGPPDQISCKFQEAFSALTSDPRIGFRLVAEGLPTPEQ
;
A
#
# COMPACT_ATOMS: atom_id res chain seq x y z
N PHE A 1 -10.42 7.16 5.98
CA PHE A 1 -10.44 6.12 7.02
C PHE A 1 -10.98 6.68 8.35
N GLN A 2 -10.60 7.87 8.78
CA GLN A 2 -11.05 8.49 10.04
C GLN A 2 -12.58 8.67 10.17
N ARG A 3 -13.35 8.75 9.06
CA ARG A 3 -14.82 8.73 9.12
C ARG A 3 -15.39 7.38 9.57
N PHE A 4 -14.67 6.31 9.30
CA PHE A 4 -15.01 4.95 9.74
C PHE A 4 -14.51 4.71 11.16
N ARG A 5 -13.28 5.08 11.47
CA ARG A 5 -12.63 4.86 12.76
C ARG A 5 -12.00 6.16 13.26
N GLN A 6 -12.75 6.93 14.03
CA GLN A 6 -12.34 8.25 14.51
C GLN A 6 -11.09 8.23 15.40
N SER A 7 -10.87 7.13 16.11
CA SER A 7 -9.70 6.94 16.99
C SER A 7 -8.45 6.45 16.26
N HIS A 8 -8.53 6.19 14.93
CA HIS A 8 -7.36 5.74 14.19
C HIS A 8 -6.35 6.87 14.01
N SER A 9 -5.08 6.55 14.24
CA SER A 9 -3.93 7.40 13.91
C SER A 9 -2.86 6.55 13.24
N SER A 10 -2.31 7.03 12.15
CA SER A 10 -1.13 6.45 11.52
C SER A 10 0.16 6.74 12.30
N ARG A 11 0.06 7.47 13.43
CA ARG A 11 1.15 7.71 14.38
C ARG A 11 2.37 8.40 13.75
N ASN A 12 3.53 8.19 14.36
CA ASN A 12 4.83 8.63 13.85
C ASN A 12 5.74 7.41 13.70
N TYR A 13 6.64 7.47 12.73
CA TYR A 13 7.79 6.58 12.67
C TYR A 13 9.04 7.38 13.03
N ARG A 14 9.69 7.04 14.15
CA ARG A 14 10.92 7.73 14.65
C ARG A 14 10.83 9.26 14.55
N ASN A 15 9.76 9.84 15.08
CA ASN A 15 9.45 11.28 15.07
C ASN A 15 9.05 11.88 13.70
N GLN A 16 8.96 11.09 12.63
CA GLN A 16 8.38 11.54 11.37
C GLN A 16 6.88 11.21 11.34
N PRO A 17 5.99 12.18 11.10
CA PRO A 17 4.55 11.95 11.11
C PRO A 17 4.12 11.10 9.90
N LEU A 18 3.16 10.21 10.15
CA LEU A 18 2.45 9.43 9.12
C LEU A 18 0.97 9.81 9.03
N ASP A 19 0.57 10.88 9.72
CA ASP A 19 -0.81 11.39 9.85
C ASP A 19 -0.99 12.79 9.25
N THR A 20 -0.08 13.22 8.37
CA THR A 20 -0.26 14.53 7.70
C THR A 20 -1.37 14.42 6.64
N PRO A 21 -2.02 15.53 6.30
CA PRO A 21 -3.06 15.54 5.26
C PRO A 21 -2.54 14.91 3.96
N LEU A 22 -3.38 14.06 3.36
CA LEU A 22 -3.11 13.32 2.13
C LEU A 22 -2.09 12.18 2.26
N GLN A 23 -1.45 11.95 3.38
CA GLN A 23 -0.72 10.68 3.56
C GLN A 23 -1.69 9.49 3.56
N PRO A 24 -1.26 8.33 3.02
CA PRO A 24 -2.07 7.12 3.07
C PRO A 24 -2.23 6.63 4.51
N VAL A 25 -3.33 5.92 4.79
CA VAL A 25 -3.51 5.31 6.10
C VAL A 25 -2.50 4.18 6.30
N ALA A 26 -1.69 4.29 7.36
CA ALA A 26 -0.75 3.28 7.81
C ALA A 26 -1.18 2.71 9.18
N TYR A 27 -0.47 1.70 9.68
CA TYR A 27 -0.83 1.01 10.92
C TYR A 27 -2.26 0.45 10.90
N VAL A 28 -2.72 0.01 9.74
CA VAL A 28 -4.03 -0.61 9.54
C VAL A 28 -3.86 -2.10 9.35
N SER A 29 -4.54 -2.91 10.16
CA SER A 29 -4.55 -4.36 10.01
C SER A 29 -5.40 -4.79 8.80
N TRP A 30 -5.24 -6.05 8.38
CA TRP A 30 -6.09 -6.60 7.32
C TRP A 30 -7.57 -6.58 7.71
N GLU A 31 -7.88 -6.94 8.96
CA GLU A 31 -9.25 -6.92 9.46
C GLU A 31 -9.85 -5.52 9.43
N GLU A 32 -9.07 -4.49 9.79
CA GLU A 32 -9.52 -3.10 9.74
C GLU A 32 -9.73 -2.60 8.31
N ALA A 33 -8.84 -2.97 7.38
CA ALA A 33 -8.98 -2.64 5.96
C ALA A 33 -10.21 -3.33 5.33
N HIS A 34 -10.44 -4.60 5.66
CA HIS A 34 -11.63 -5.35 5.24
C HIS A 34 -12.90 -4.71 5.79
N ALA A 35 -12.97 -4.45 7.08
CA ALA A 35 -14.11 -3.82 7.72
C ALA A 35 -14.42 -2.41 7.16
N PHE A 36 -13.40 -1.68 6.73
CA PHE A 36 -13.59 -0.40 6.04
C PHE A 36 -14.27 -0.59 4.67
N GLY A 37 -13.91 -1.62 3.92
CA GLY A 37 -14.59 -2.00 2.67
C GLY A 37 -16.08 -2.32 2.90
N ASP A 38 -16.38 -3.10 3.94
CA ASP A 38 -17.76 -3.43 4.31
C ASP A 38 -18.55 -2.19 4.71
N TRP A 39 -17.96 -1.31 5.50
CA TRP A 39 -18.58 -0.04 5.88
C TRP A 39 -18.89 0.84 4.66
N LEU A 40 -17.94 0.99 3.72
CA LEU A 40 -18.18 1.73 2.48
C LEU A 40 -19.29 1.08 1.64
N THR A 41 -19.32 -0.23 1.57
CA THR A 41 -20.39 -0.99 0.89
C THR A 41 -21.75 -0.65 1.48
N GLN A 42 -21.90 -0.59 2.80
CA GLN A 42 -23.14 -0.20 3.45
C GLN A 42 -23.56 1.24 3.12
N GLN A 43 -22.60 2.17 2.98
CA GLN A 43 -22.89 3.56 2.59
C GLN A 43 -23.32 3.69 1.12
N HIS A 44 -22.95 2.74 0.26
CA HIS A 44 -23.15 2.77 -1.20
C HIS A 44 -23.85 1.52 -1.75
N SER A 45 -24.58 0.78 -0.91
CA SER A 45 -25.13 -0.54 -1.17
C SER A 45 -26.04 -0.66 -2.39
N SER A 46 -26.55 0.47 -2.93
CA SER A 46 -27.36 0.49 -4.17
C SER A 46 -26.52 0.53 -5.45
N ARG A 47 -25.23 0.73 -5.38
CA ARG A 47 -24.38 0.96 -6.55
C ARG A 47 -23.11 0.13 -6.58
N TYR A 48 -22.42 -0.02 -5.43
CA TYR A 48 -21.09 -0.59 -5.36
C TYR A 48 -20.93 -1.49 -4.15
N ARG A 49 -20.13 -2.54 -4.35
CA ARG A 49 -19.51 -3.32 -3.29
C ARG A 49 -18.03 -2.97 -3.23
N PHE A 50 -17.53 -2.62 -2.05
CA PHE A 50 -16.12 -2.32 -1.84
C PHE A 50 -15.45 -3.47 -1.08
N ARG A 51 -14.28 -3.87 -1.55
CA ARG A 51 -13.49 -4.95 -0.95
C ARG A 51 -12.00 -4.77 -1.25
N LEU A 52 -11.17 -5.49 -0.52
CA LEU A 52 -9.76 -5.61 -0.88
C LEU A 52 -9.62 -6.30 -2.25
N PRO A 53 -8.60 -5.93 -3.06
CA PRO A 53 -8.32 -6.60 -4.32
C PRO A 53 -7.88 -8.04 -4.07
N THR A 54 -8.20 -8.93 -4.99
CA THR A 54 -7.52 -10.22 -5.10
C THR A 54 -6.08 -10.00 -5.58
N LEU A 55 -5.22 -10.98 -5.37
CA LEU A 55 -3.86 -10.98 -5.91
C LEU A 55 -3.85 -10.70 -7.42
N ARG A 56 -4.72 -11.37 -8.16
CA ARG A 56 -4.82 -11.21 -9.62
C ARG A 56 -5.20 -9.79 -10.03
N GLU A 57 -6.19 -9.20 -9.38
CA GLU A 57 -6.62 -7.82 -9.65
C GLU A 57 -5.50 -6.83 -9.36
N TRP A 58 -4.82 -7.00 -8.22
CA TRP A 58 -3.72 -6.13 -7.84
C TRP A 58 -2.55 -6.24 -8.85
N GLN A 59 -2.15 -7.46 -9.20
CA GLN A 59 -1.11 -7.69 -10.21
C GLN A 59 -1.49 -7.13 -11.58
N GLN A 60 -2.74 -7.28 -12.00
CA GLN A 60 -3.24 -6.79 -13.26
C GLN A 60 -3.15 -5.26 -13.40
N VAL A 61 -3.36 -4.51 -12.32
CA VAL A 61 -3.19 -3.05 -12.32
C VAL A 61 -1.75 -2.60 -12.11
N CYS A 62 -0.92 -3.44 -11.53
CA CYS A 62 0.52 -3.20 -11.41
C CYS A 62 1.25 -3.54 -12.71
N GLU A 63 0.96 -4.69 -13.33
CA GLU A 63 1.59 -5.17 -14.56
C GLU A 63 0.97 -4.50 -15.79
N THR A 64 1.38 -3.29 -16.10
CA THR A 64 1.07 -2.64 -17.39
C THR A 64 2.16 -3.01 -18.41
N ARG A 65 1.93 -2.78 -19.71
CA ARG A 65 2.97 -2.99 -20.75
C ARG A 65 4.23 -2.14 -20.51
N GLU A 66 4.15 -1.15 -19.64
CA GLU A 66 5.23 -0.26 -19.23
C GLU A 66 5.72 -0.56 -17.80
N THR A 67 5.64 -1.83 -17.37
CA THR A 67 5.86 -2.28 -15.98
C THR A 67 7.26 -2.02 -15.43
N GLN A 68 8.16 -1.51 -16.22
CA GLN A 68 9.40 -0.97 -15.71
C GLN A 68 9.28 0.56 -15.72
N LEU A 69 8.60 1.11 -14.72
CA LEU A 69 8.45 2.56 -14.54
C LEU A 69 9.83 3.25 -14.49
N TRP A 70 10.87 2.52 -14.11
CA TRP A 70 12.25 2.97 -14.13
C TRP A 70 13.19 1.85 -14.61
N LYS A 71 14.29 2.26 -15.26
CA LYS A 71 15.30 1.35 -15.82
C LYS A 71 16.50 1.17 -14.90
N THR A 72 16.74 2.13 -14.02
CA THR A 72 17.86 2.12 -13.07
C THR A 72 17.38 2.50 -11.68
N ALA A 73 18.11 2.05 -10.66
CA ALA A 73 17.74 2.32 -9.26
C ALA A 73 17.66 3.82 -8.96
N GLU A 74 18.45 4.65 -9.63
CA GLU A 74 18.45 6.11 -9.46
C GLU A 74 17.16 6.77 -9.96
N GLN A 75 16.46 6.15 -10.89
CA GLN A 75 15.22 6.68 -11.43
C GLN A 75 14.00 6.38 -10.54
N ALA A 76 14.10 5.43 -9.60
CA ALA A 76 12.97 5.00 -8.78
C ALA A 76 12.31 6.15 -8.03
N CYS A 77 13.11 7.06 -7.48
CA CYS A 77 12.62 8.23 -6.73
C CYS A 77 11.80 9.24 -7.56
N GLN A 78 11.78 9.11 -8.89
CA GLN A 78 10.93 9.93 -9.76
C GLN A 78 9.52 9.36 -9.93
N TRP A 79 9.32 8.10 -9.53
CA TRP A 79 8.11 7.33 -9.80
C TRP A 79 7.41 6.79 -8.55
N ALA A 80 8.15 6.71 -7.42
CA ALA A 80 7.61 6.11 -6.20
C ALA A 80 8.32 6.65 -4.94
N SER A 81 7.63 6.66 -3.82
CA SER A 81 8.27 6.79 -2.50
C SER A 81 8.89 5.44 -2.13
N VAL A 82 10.21 5.44 -1.96
CA VAL A 82 11.03 4.24 -1.78
C VAL A 82 12.04 4.44 -0.66
N SER A 83 12.67 3.37 -0.20
CA SER A 83 13.82 3.47 0.69
C SER A 83 14.99 4.11 -0.06
N ASP A 84 15.26 5.37 0.19
CA ASP A 84 16.29 6.18 -0.45
C ASP A 84 17.47 6.51 0.48
N GLU A 85 18.50 7.18 -0.04
CA GLU A 85 19.70 7.56 0.71
C GLU A 85 19.40 8.58 1.82
N VAL A 86 18.39 9.44 1.64
CA VAL A 86 18.03 10.47 2.62
C VAL A 86 17.32 9.85 3.81
N ALA A 87 16.37 8.96 3.56
CA ALA A 87 15.71 8.19 4.59
C ALA A 87 16.71 7.27 5.32
N ALA A 88 17.60 6.58 4.59
CA ALA A 88 18.66 5.76 5.17
C ALA A 88 19.55 6.55 6.13
N THR A 89 20.01 7.72 5.71
CA THR A 89 20.83 8.59 6.55
C THR A 89 20.06 9.08 7.78
N SER A 90 18.80 9.49 7.60
CA SER A 90 17.96 10.01 8.68
C SER A 90 17.65 8.98 9.75
N PHE A 91 17.54 7.72 9.37
CA PHE A 91 17.15 6.64 10.29
C PHE A 91 18.29 5.68 10.63
N GLY A 92 19.48 5.85 10.05
CA GLY A 92 20.63 4.98 10.29
C GLY A 92 20.41 3.55 9.76
N TRP A 93 19.79 3.40 8.59
CA TRP A 93 19.54 2.09 7.99
C TRP A 93 20.82 1.49 7.41
N SER A 94 20.96 0.18 7.52
CA SER A 94 22.08 -0.60 6.98
C SER A 94 21.68 -1.49 5.79
N HIS A 95 20.39 -1.59 5.46
CA HIS A 95 19.95 -2.33 4.28
C HIS A 95 20.19 -1.53 3.00
N PRO A 96 20.28 -2.18 1.84
CA PRO A 96 20.41 -1.48 0.56
C PRO A 96 19.24 -0.53 0.31
N THR A 97 19.55 0.64 -0.25
CA THR A 97 18.56 1.67 -0.60
C THR A 97 18.72 2.10 -2.05
N HIS A 98 17.71 2.79 -2.57
CA HIS A 98 17.83 3.43 -3.89
C HIS A 98 18.81 4.62 -3.80
N PRO A 99 19.79 4.74 -4.73
CA PRO A 99 20.77 5.81 -4.72
C PRO A 99 20.17 7.10 -5.32
N CYS A 100 19.15 7.61 -4.72
CA CYS A 100 18.40 8.80 -5.14
C CYS A 100 17.71 9.46 -3.94
N ASN A 101 16.92 10.51 -4.18
CA ASN A 101 16.14 11.22 -3.18
C ASN A 101 14.73 11.45 -3.73
N ASP A 102 13.72 10.88 -3.07
CA ASP A 102 12.30 11.05 -3.42
C ASP A 102 11.66 12.25 -2.71
N ASN A 103 12.40 12.95 -1.85
CA ASN A 103 12.00 14.08 -1.00
C ASN A 103 11.13 13.70 0.22
N PHE A 104 10.96 12.43 0.52
CA PHE A 104 10.20 11.94 1.67
C PHE A 104 11.05 10.99 2.50
N THR A 105 11.06 11.16 3.81
CA THR A 105 11.77 10.24 4.72
C THR A 105 10.90 9.06 5.15
N VAL A 106 9.59 9.19 4.97
CA VAL A 106 8.55 8.20 5.25
C VAL A 106 7.55 8.21 4.09
N SER A 107 6.36 7.62 4.24
CA SER A 107 5.35 7.64 3.18
C SER A 107 5.05 9.05 2.67
N ALA A 108 4.93 9.17 1.36
CA ALA A 108 4.56 10.41 0.67
C ALA A 108 3.05 10.65 0.73
N PRO A 109 2.56 11.89 0.58
CA PRO A 109 1.16 12.15 0.28
C PRO A 109 0.72 11.40 -0.98
N VAL A 110 -0.50 10.85 -0.98
CA VAL A 110 -1.02 10.10 -2.13
C VAL A 110 -1.00 10.95 -3.41
N GLY A 111 -0.58 10.34 -4.53
CA GLY A 111 -0.50 11.04 -5.81
C GLY A 111 0.68 12.00 -5.95
N SER A 112 1.72 11.88 -5.10
CA SER A 112 2.95 12.68 -5.22
C SER A 112 3.79 12.28 -6.44
N PHE A 113 3.59 11.10 -6.98
CA PHE A 113 4.32 10.55 -8.11
C PHE A 113 3.41 10.35 -9.33
N PRO A 114 3.97 10.17 -10.54
CA PRO A 114 3.18 9.93 -11.74
C PRO A 114 2.27 8.69 -11.62
N ALA A 115 1.07 8.78 -12.18
CA ALA A 115 0.19 7.64 -12.30
C ALA A 115 0.72 6.62 -13.31
N ASN A 116 0.40 5.33 -13.11
CA ASN A 116 0.65 4.30 -14.11
C ASN A 116 -0.33 4.38 -15.31
N ALA A 117 -0.20 3.48 -16.29
CA ALA A 117 -1.04 3.46 -17.49
C ALA A 117 -2.54 3.22 -17.21
N HIS A 118 -2.92 2.81 -16.00
CA HIS A 118 -4.30 2.68 -15.55
C HIS A 118 -4.80 3.92 -14.77
N ASN A 119 -4.03 5.03 -14.77
CA ASN A 119 -4.29 6.22 -13.95
C ASN A 119 -4.36 5.93 -12.44
N LEU A 120 -3.60 4.95 -11.97
CA LEU A 120 -3.46 4.62 -10.57
C LEU A 120 -2.13 5.12 -10.05
N TYR A 121 -2.18 5.76 -8.89
CA TYR A 121 -1.01 6.29 -8.19
C TYR A 121 -0.50 5.30 -7.15
N ASP A 122 0.79 5.41 -6.83
CA ASP A 122 1.42 4.76 -5.68
C ASP A 122 1.21 3.23 -5.62
N VAL A 123 1.13 2.56 -6.79
CA VAL A 123 0.97 1.10 -6.87
C VAL A 123 2.25 0.37 -6.47
N LEU A 124 3.42 0.99 -6.71
CA LEU A 124 4.72 0.53 -6.23
C LEU A 124 5.28 1.53 -5.23
N GLY A 125 5.89 1.04 -4.17
CA GLY A 125 6.41 1.89 -3.10
C GLY A 125 5.32 2.51 -2.25
N ASN A 126 5.61 3.61 -1.59
CA ASN A 126 4.78 4.30 -0.61
C ASN A 126 4.39 3.35 0.54
N LEU A 127 3.24 2.68 0.48
CA LEU A 127 2.86 1.61 1.40
C LEU A 127 2.64 0.31 0.65
N ALA A 128 3.09 -0.80 1.22
CA ALA A 128 2.67 -2.13 0.79
C ALA A 128 1.17 -2.30 1.03
N GLU A 129 0.46 -2.98 0.14
CA GLU A 129 -0.99 -2.98 0.14
C GLU A 129 -1.57 -4.34 0.43
N TRP A 130 -2.49 -4.40 1.41
CA TRP A 130 -3.24 -5.60 1.70
C TRP A 130 -4.06 -6.08 0.50
N THR A 131 -4.03 -7.39 0.26
CA THR A 131 -4.93 -8.08 -0.66
C THR A 131 -5.84 -9.07 0.08
N SER A 132 -6.84 -9.62 -0.61
CA SER A 132 -7.69 -10.68 -0.05
C SER A 132 -7.04 -12.07 -0.10
N GLU A 133 -5.81 -12.18 -0.61
CA GLU A 133 -5.09 -13.45 -0.74
C GLU A 133 -4.62 -13.95 0.62
N LYS A 134 -5.00 -15.19 0.94
CA LYS A 134 -4.61 -15.86 2.17
C LYS A 134 -3.21 -16.45 2.06
N ALA A 135 -2.50 -16.50 3.18
CA ALA A 135 -1.20 -17.11 3.28
C ALA A 135 -1.07 -17.92 4.56
N GLU A 136 -0.26 -18.99 4.49
CA GLU A 136 0.21 -19.67 5.69
C GLU A 136 1.39 -18.91 6.29
N LEU A 137 1.37 -18.75 7.60
CA LEU A 137 2.46 -18.11 8.33
C LEU A 137 3.35 -19.17 8.95
N PRO A 138 4.66 -19.16 8.71
CA PRO A 138 5.58 -20.11 9.32
C PRO A 138 5.47 -20.06 10.86
N ASN A 139 5.27 -21.24 11.45
CA ASN A 139 5.19 -21.40 12.92
C ASN A 139 4.07 -20.62 13.63
N SER A 140 3.00 -20.28 12.94
CA SER A 140 1.83 -19.59 13.50
C SER A 140 0.54 -20.30 13.09
N ALA A 141 -0.41 -20.36 14.02
CA ALA A 141 -1.79 -20.81 13.71
C ALA A 141 -2.69 -19.67 13.26
N GLU A 142 -2.18 -18.43 13.23
CA GLU A 142 -2.95 -17.26 12.78
C GLU A 142 -3.15 -17.27 11.27
N GLN A 143 -4.28 -16.74 10.82
CA GLN A 143 -4.51 -16.52 9.41
C GLN A 143 -3.62 -15.39 8.89
N GLY A 144 -2.80 -15.70 7.90
CA GLY A 144 -2.01 -14.73 7.16
C GLY A 144 -2.71 -14.22 5.91
N TYR A 145 -2.31 -13.01 5.50
CA TYR A 145 -2.69 -12.38 4.23
C TYR A 145 -1.48 -11.75 3.55
N ILE A 146 -1.57 -11.63 2.24
CA ILE A 146 -0.48 -11.12 1.40
C ILE A 146 -0.59 -9.60 1.24
N THR A 147 0.56 -8.93 1.31
CA THR A 147 0.76 -7.55 0.85
C THR A 147 1.60 -7.51 -0.41
N HIS A 148 1.43 -6.48 -1.23
CA HIS A 148 2.15 -6.26 -2.48
C HIS A 148 2.70 -4.84 -2.62
N GLY A 149 3.61 -4.66 -3.60
CA GLY A 149 4.08 -3.36 -4.07
C GLY A 149 5.34 -2.84 -3.41
N GLY A 150 5.70 -3.41 -2.24
CA GLY A 150 6.77 -2.87 -1.42
C GLY A 150 6.38 -1.53 -0.78
N SER A 151 7.31 -0.90 -0.07
CA SER A 151 7.02 0.33 0.67
C SER A 151 8.23 1.27 0.71
N TRP A 152 8.02 2.46 1.25
CA TRP A 152 9.06 3.46 1.51
C TRP A 152 10.23 2.95 2.38
N PHE A 153 10.09 1.78 3.01
CA PHE A 153 11.09 1.22 3.93
C PHE A 153 11.89 0.05 3.33
N GLY A 154 11.35 -0.68 2.37
CA GLY A 154 11.95 -1.92 1.87
C GLY A 154 13.15 -1.71 0.94
N PRO A 155 14.09 -2.68 0.85
CA PRO A 155 15.19 -2.63 -0.10
C PRO A 155 14.69 -2.63 -1.55
N PRO A 156 15.54 -2.24 -2.53
CA PRO A 156 15.13 -2.04 -3.93
C PRO A 156 14.48 -3.22 -4.62
N ASP A 157 14.88 -4.44 -4.28
CA ASP A 157 14.33 -5.68 -4.84
C ASP A 157 12.90 -5.99 -4.38
N GLN A 158 12.43 -5.32 -3.33
CA GLN A 158 11.06 -5.42 -2.84
C GLN A 158 10.07 -4.49 -3.59
N ILE A 159 10.56 -3.51 -4.33
CA ILE A 159 9.70 -2.60 -5.09
C ILE A 159 9.40 -3.20 -6.46
N SER A 160 8.45 -4.11 -6.51
CA SER A 160 8.05 -4.78 -7.75
C SER A 160 6.63 -5.33 -7.69
N CYS A 161 6.01 -5.51 -8.86
CA CYS A 161 4.69 -6.17 -8.96
C CYS A 161 4.69 -7.65 -8.53
N LYS A 162 5.85 -8.26 -8.43
CA LYS A 162 6.01 -9.67 -8.05
C LYS A 162 6.33 -9.85 -6.57
N PHE A 163 6.83 -8.82 -5.92
CA PHE A 163 7.15 -8.90 -4.50
C PHE A 163 5.87 -9.05 -3.68
N GLN A 164 5.92 -9.98 -2.76
CA GLN A 164 4.84 -10.25 -1.83
C GLN A 164 5.41 -10.60 -0.47
N GLU A 165 4.72 -10.20 0.57
CA GLU A 165 5.05 -10.54 1.94
C GLU A 165 3.78 -10.92 2.71
N ALA A 166 3.89 -11.95 3.55
CA ALA A 166 2.76 -12.47 4.33
C ALA A 166 2.81 -11.96 5.77
N PHE A 167 1.71 -11.46 6.26
CA PHE A 167 1.55 -11.01 7.64
C PHE A 167 0.28 -11.56 8.27
N SER A 168 0.25 -11.64 9.60
CA SER A 168 -0.98 -11.95 10.34
C SER A 168 -2.06 -10.90 10.02
N ALA A 169 -3.32 -11.35 9.98
CA ALA A 169 -4.48 -10.48 9.81
C ALA A 169 -4.54 -9.31 10.82
N LEU A 170 -3.88 -9.45 11.96
CA LEU A 170 -3.83 -8.48 13.05
C LEU A 170 -2.61 -7.56 12.98
N THR A 171 -1.68 -7.80 12.05
CA THR A 171 -0.47 -6.98 11.93
C THR A 171 -0.83 -5.53 11.62
N SER A 172 -0.28 -4.61 12.43
CA SER A 172 -0.39 -3.16 12.28
C SER A 172 1.02 -2.59 12.14
N ASP A 173 1.39 -2.15 10.93
CA ASP A 173 2.76 -1.80 10.56
C ASP A 173 2.80 -0.43 9.84
N PRO A 174 3.82 0.42 10.08
CA PRO A 174 3.96 1.72 9.42
C PRO A 174 4.13 1.65 7.91
N ARG A 175 4.46 0.48 7.38
CA ARG A 175 4.76 0.23 5.97
C ARG A 175 3.56 -0.28 5.19
N ILE A 176 2.45 -0.60 5.88
CA ILE A 176 1.32 -1.30 5.29
C ILE A 176 0.07 -0.42 5.31
N GLY A 177 -0.55 -0.32 4.15
CA GLY A 177 -1.84 0.30 3.90
C GLY A 177 -2.73 -0.59 3.03
N PHE A 178 -3.63 0.00 2.28
CA PHE A 178 -4.50 -0.75 1.36
C PHE A 178 -5.12 0.16 0.30
N ARG A 179 -5.59 -0.46 -0.77
CA ARG A 179 -6.57 0.11 -1.70
C ARG A 179 -7.79 -0.78 -1.81
N LEU A 180 -8.90 -0.27 -2.32
CA LEU A 180 -10.13 -1.04 -2.52
C LEU A 180 -10.48 -1.15 -3.99
N VAL A 181 -11.14 -2.25 -4.33
CA VAL A 181 -11.90 -2.41 -5.57
C VAL A 181 -13.33 -1.97 -5.30
N ALA A 182 -13.88 -1.16 -6.21
CA ALA A 182 -15.30 -0.83 -6.26
C ALA A 182 -15.95 -1.68 -7.37
N GLU A 183 -16.69 -2.71 -6.97
CA GLU A 183 -17.42 -3.59 -7.85
C GLU A 183 -18.83 -3.05 -8.08
N GLY A 184 -19.19 -2.74 -9.35
CA GLY A 184 -20.53 -2.27 -9.70
C GLY A 184 -21.57 -3.36 -9.46
N LEU A 185 -22.64 -3.05 -8.75
CA LEU A 185 -23.76 -3.96 -8.57
C LEU A 185 -24.73 -3.85 -9.76
N PRO A 186 -25.38 -4.97 -10.16
CA PRO A 186 -26.41 -4.93 -11.17
C PRO A 186 -27.52 -3.94 -10.77
N THR A 187 -27.90 -3.07 -11.68
CA THR A 187 -29.07 -2.21 -11.48
C THR A 187 -30.30 -3.13 -11.38
N PRO A 188 -31.16 -2.99 -10.37
CA PRO A 188 -32.43 -3.71 -10.37
C PRO A 188 -33.17 -3.40 -11.69
N GLU A 189 -33.53 -4.44 -12.44
CA GLU A 189 -34.44 -4.27 -13.59
C GLU A 189 -35.73 -3.66 -13.08
N GLN A 190 -36.14 -2.53 -13.69
CA GLN A 190 -37.40 -1.85 -13.41
C GLN A 190 -38.55 -2.60 -14.10
#